data_ffc4527efec5026bbbb3e641b376625c
#
_entry.id   ffc4527efec5026bbbb3e641b376625c
#
_cell.length_a   1.000
_cell.length_b   1.000
_cell.length_c   1.000
_cell.angle_alpha   90.00
_cell.angle_beta   90.00
_cell.angle_gamma   90.00
#
_symmetry.space_group_name_H-M   'P 1'
#
loop_
_entity.id
_entity.type
_entity.pdbx_description
1 polymer ?
#
loop_
_entity_poly.entity_id
_entity_poly.type
_entity_poly.pdbx_seq_one_letter_code
_entity_poly.pdbx_strand_id
1 'polypeptide(L)'
;MARLWRFDDTIDTDVLAPGKYMKCPLAELAMHCLEAVRPEFAGNVRPGDVMLGAPNMGVGSSREQAAEVLKHLGISAVIAPSFAGIFYRNAINLGLPVLT
;
A
#
# COMPACT_ATOMS: atom_id res chain seq x y z
N MET A 1 -17.49 0.73 10.01
CA MET A 1 -16.40 0.61 10.99
C MET A 1 -15.11 0.26 10.27
N ALA A 2 -14.03 1.00 10.53
CA ALA A 2 -12.73 0.75 9.91
C ALA A 2 -12.10 -0.52 10.47
N ARG A 3 -11.46 -1.28 9.58
CA ARG A 3 -10.69 -2.46 9.97
C ARG A 3 -9.22 -2.15 9.94
N LEU A 4 -8.47 -2.94 10.70
CA LEU A 4 -7.02 -2.85 10.77
C LEU A 4 -6.41 -4.03 10.03
N TRP A 5 -5.59 -3.74 9.01
CA TRP A 5 -4.88 -4.75 8.24
C TRP A 5 -3.43 -4.78 8.69
N ARG A 6 -3.07 -5.82 9.43
CA ARG A 6 -1.73 -5.94 10.00
C ARG A 6 -0.85 -6.84 9.14
N PHE A 7 0.37 -6.37 8.88
CA PHE A 7 1.39 -7.09 8.11
C PHE A 7 2.65 -7.19 8.96
N ASP A 8 3.11 -8.42 9.21
CA ASP A 8 4.26 -8.66 10.09
C ASP A 8 5.60 -8.59 9.35
N ASP A 9 5.60 -8.81 8.04
CA ASP A 9 6.81 -8.76 7.23
C ASP A 9 6.90 -7.44 6.47
N THR A 10 8.13 -7.02 6.16
CA THR A 10 8.36 -5.80 5.36
C THR A 10 7.65 -5.89 4.02
N ILE A 11 6.91 -4.85 3.68
CA ILE A 11 6.16 -4.76 2.43
C ILE A 11 6.94 -3.89 1.46
N ASP A 12 7.33 -4.44 0.30
CA ASP A 12 8.01 -3.67 -0.73
C ASP A 12 7.05 -3.14 -1.78
N THR A 13 7.55 -2.27 -2.66
CA THR A 13 6.71 -1.63 -3.68
C THR A 13 6.17 -2.62 -4.71
N ASP A 14 6.90 -3.71 -4.99
CA ASP A 14 6.45 -4.72 -5.95
C ASP A 14 5.27 -5.53 -5.39
N VAL A 15 5.25 -5.73 -4.08
CA VAL A 15 4.12 -6.40 -3.41
C VAL A 15 2.88 -5.51 -3.45
N LEU A 16 3.06 -4.20 -3.26
CA LEU A 16 1.95 -3.24 -3.30
C LEU A 16 1.42 -3.06 -4.73
N ALA A 17 2.32 -2.92 -5.69
CA ALA A 17 1.98 -2.68 -7.09
C ALA A 17 2.81 -3.61 -7.98
N PRO A 18 2.34 -4.87 -8.17
CA PRO A 18 3.12 -5.88 -8.89
C PRO A 18 3.52 -5.44 -10.29
N GLY A 19 4.80 -5.64 -10.62
CA GLY A 19 5.39 -5.16 -11.87
C GLY A 19 4.68 -5.64 -13.13
N LYS A 20 4.18 -6.87 -13.13
CA LYS A 20 3.50 -7.42 -14.31
C LYS A 20 2.17 -6.73 -14.62
N TYR A 21 1.62 -5.96 -13.68
CA TYR A 21 0.36 -5.23 -13.89
C TYR A 21 0.57 -3.72 -14.01
N MET A 22 1.81 -3.24 -14.07
CA MET A 22 2.11 -1.80 -14.05
C MET A 22 1.56 -1.03 -15.25
N LYS A 23 1.30 -1.71 -16.37
CA LYS A 23 0.70 -1.09 -17.56
C LYS A 23 -0.82 -1.04 -17.51
N CYS A 24 -1.42 -1.67 -16.52
CA CYS A 24 -2.87 -1.69 -16.36
C CYS A 24 -3.37 -0.38 -15.77
N PRO A 25 -4.65 -0.03 -16.00
CA PRO A 25 -5.25 1.11 -15.31
C PRO A 25 -5.15 0.93 -13.80
N LEU A 26 -5.12 2.04 -13.07
CA LEU A 26 -4.95 2.01 -11.61
C LEU A 26 -5.98 1.12 -10.92
N ALA A 27 -7.23 1.16 -11.33
CA ALA A 27 -8.28 0.35 -10.71
C ALA A 27 -7.99 -1.15 -10.85
N GLU A 28 -7.45 -1.56 -11.99
CA GLU A 28 -7.09 -2.96 -12.21
C GLU A 28 -5.83 -3.34 -11.42
N LEU A 29 -4.82 -2.46 -11.43
CA LEU A 29 -3.61 -2.67 -10.65
C LEU A 29 -3.94 -2.82 -9.15
N ALA A 30 -4.87 -2.03 -8.65
CA ALA A 30 -5.27 -2.06 -7.25
C ALA A 30 -5.90 -3.41 -6.85
N MET A 31 -6.54 -4.10 -7.79
CA MET A 31 -7.11 -5.42 -7.53
C MET A 31 -6.04 -6.47 -7.22
N HIS A 32 -4.80 -6.22 -7.61
CA HIS A 32 -3.67 -7.13 -7.37
C HIS A 32 -2.79 -6.67 -6.20
N CYS A 33 -3.17 -5.59 -5.52
CA CYS A 33 -2.41 -5.07 -4.38
C CYS A 33 -2.30 -6.13 -3.30
N LEU A 34 -1.05 -6.43 -2.90
CA LEU A 34 -0.74 -7.38 -1.83
C LEU A 34 -1.18 -8.83 -2.11
N GLU A 35 -1.49 -9.16 -3.37
CA GLU A 35 -1.99 -10.51 -3.68
C GLU A 35 -0.98 -11.62 -3.36
N ALA A 36 0.33 -11.32 -3.44
CA ALA A 36 1.37 -12.31 -3.17
C ALA A 36 1.45 -12.69 -1.68
N VAL A 37 1.07 -11.80 -0.77
CA VAL A 37 1.17 -12.02 0.68
C VAL A 37 -0.17 -12.08 1.38
N ARG A 38 -1.19 -11.42 0.82
CA ARG A 38 -2.54 -11.40 1.40
C ARG A 38 -3.57 -11.32 0.27
N PRO A 39 -3.87 -12.45 -0.42
CA PRO A 39 -4.73 -12.42 -1.61
C PRO A 39 -6.11 -11.84 -1.38
N GLU A 40 -6.64 -11.95 -0.16
CA GLU A 40 -7.97 -11.42 0.16
C GLU A 40 -8.01 -9.92 0.39
N PHE A 41 -6.85 -9.24 0.48
CA PHE A 41 -6.81 -7.83 0.85
C PHE A 41 -7.57 -6.94 -0.13
N ALA A 42 -7.20 -6.99 -1.41
CA ALA A 42 -7.77 -6.08 -2.40
C ALA A 42 -9.29 -6.22 -2.56
N GLY A 43 -9.79 -7.43 -2.39
CA GLY A 43 -11.23 -7.67 -2.53
C GLY A 43 -12.04 -7.39 -1.28
N ASN A 44 -11.40 -7.27 -0.13
CA ASN A 44 -12.09 -7.11 1.16
C ASN A 44 -11.81 -5.79 1.88
N VAL A 45 -10.77 -5.07 1.47
CA VAL A 45 -10.47 -3.77 2.07
C VAL A 45 -11.57 -2.78 1.73
N ARG A 46 -11.91 -1.92 2.68
CA ARG A 46 -12.96 -0.92 2.51
C ARG A 46 -12.43 0.47 2.78
N PRO A 47 -13.05 1.51 2.18
CA PRO A 47 -12.66 2.89 2.47
C PRO A 47 -12.70 3.17 3.98
N GLY A 48 -11.65 3.80 4.47
CA GLY A 48 -11.49 4.09 5.89
C GLY A 48 -10.66 3.08 6.66
N ASP A 49 -10.36 1.92 6.07
CA ASP A 49 -9.51 0.92 6.71
C ASP A 49 -8.10 1.46 6.92
N VAL A 50 -7.40 0.91 7.91
CA VAL A 50 -6.04 1.32 8.28
C VAL A 50 -5.08 0.16 8.06
N MET A 51 -3.89 0.47 7.58
CA MET A 51 -2.85 -0.54 7.37
C MET A 51 -1.75 -0.38 8.41
N LEU A 52 -1.40 -1.48 9.09
CA LEU A 52 -0.25 -1.53 10.00
C LEU A 52 0.86 -2.30 9.31
N GLY A 53 1.95 -1.62 9.03
CA GLY A 53 3.10 -2.23 8.35
C GLY A 53 4.24 -2.58 9.30
N ALA A 54 5.19 -3.33 8.77
CA ALA A 54 6.44 -3.66 9.43
C ALA A 54 7.48 -2.56 9.12
N PRO A 55 8.69 -2.64 9.72
CA PRO A 55 9.74 -1.65 9.45
C PRO A 55 10.07 -1.55 7.97
N ASN A 56 10.49 -0.37 7.53
CA ASN A 56 10.93 -0.09 6.16
C ASN A 56 9.78 -0.27 5.13
N MET A 57 8.59 0.12 5.53
CA MET A 57 7.39 0.01 4.69
C MET A 57 7.58 0.71 3.34
N GLY A 58 7.30 0.00 2.26
CA GLY A 58 7.39 0.56 0.91
C GLY A 58 8.79 0.54 0.31
N VAL A 59 9.71 -0.26 0.86
CA VAL A 59 11.07 -0.39 0.34
C VAL A 59 11.04 -0.94 -1.09
N GLY A 60 12.07 -0.63 -1.88
CA GLY A 60 12.22 -1.13 -3.24
C GLY A 60 12.21 -0.01 -4.28
N SER A 61 11.72 -0.33 -5.49
CA SER A 61 11.69 0.63 -6.60
C SER A 61 10.81 1.84 -6.29
N SER A 62 11.15 2.98 -6.89
CA SER A 62 10.40 4.22 -6.70
C SER A 62 9.11 4.22 -7.53
N ARG A 63 8.16 3.41 -7.15
CA ARG A 63 6.87 3.32 -7.85
C ARG A 63 5.83 4.17 -7.14
N GLU A 64 5.40 5.23 -7.80
CA GLU A 64 4.31 6.05 -7.27
C GLU A 64 3.03 5.22 -7.11
N GLN A 65 2.82 4.26 -7.99
CA GLN A 65 1.67 3.38 -7.97
C GLN A 65 1.54 2.60 -6.66
N ALA A 66 2.65 2.34 -5.97
CA ALA A 66 2.60 1.65 -4.68
C ALA A 66 1.74 2.42 -3.66
N ALA A 67 1.87 3.74 -3.62
CA ALA A 67 1.05 4.58 -2.75
C ALA A 67 -0.32 4.83 -3.37
N GLU A 68 -0.38 4.97 -4.69
CA GLU A 68 -1.63 5.23 -5.40
C GLU A 68 -2.66 4.11 -5.22
N VAL A 69 -2.24 2.84 -5.28
CA VAL A 69 -3.18 1.72 -5.12
C VAL A 69 -3.79 1.71 -3.71
N LEU A 70 -3.02 2.03 -2.68
CA LEU A 70 -3.53 2.10 -1.32
C LEU A 70 -4.56 3.22 -1.18
N LYS A 71 -4.26 4.37 -1.75
CA LYS A 71 -5.21 5.49 -1.73
C LYS A 71 -6.47 5.15 -2.51
N HIS A 72 -6.32 4.52 -3.67
CA HIS A 72 -7.45 4.12 -4.51
C HIS A 72 -8.36 3.14 -3.77
N LEU A 73 -7.79 2.22 -2.99
CA LEU A 73 -8.57 1.26 -2.22
C LEU A 73 -9.22 1.87 -0.98
N GLY A 74 -8.93 3.13 -0.69
CA GLY A 74 -9.57 3.85 0.40
C GLY A 74 -8.87 3.75 1.75
N ILE A 75 -7.62 3.28 1.78
CA ILE A 75 -6.85 3.25 3.01
C ILE A 75 -6.75 4.66 3.58
N SER A 76 -7.16 4.83 4.84
CA SER A 76 -7.17 6.13 5.48
C SER A 76 -5.83 6.51 6.10
N ALA A 77 -5.01 5.53 6.46
CA ALA A 77 -3.68 5.77 7.01
C ALA A 77 -2.84 4.50 6.95
N VAL A 78 -1.52 4.68 6.79
CA VAL A 78 -0.56 3.59 6.91
C VAL A 78 0.32 3.90 8.12
N ILE A 79 0.38 2.99 9.07
CA ILE A 79 1.15 3.14 10.29
C ILE A 79 2.23 2.05 10.27
N ALA A 80 3.50 2.45 10.46
CA ALA A 80 4.61 1.50 10.47
C ALA A 80 5.75 2.08 11.32
N PRO A 81 6.64 1.21 11.86
CA PRO A 81 7.78 1.69 12.65
C PRO A 81 8.71 2.60 11.84
N SER A 82 8.81 2.38 10.52
CA SER A 82 9.58 3.23 9.63
C SER A 82 9.11 3.04 8.20
N PHE A 83 9.47 3.98 7.32
CA PHE A 83 9.10 3.96 5.91
C PHE A 83 10.33 4.17 5.05
N ALA A 84 10.35 3.52 3.87
CA ALA A 84 11.32 3.87 2.84
C ALA A 84 11.06 5.30 2.38
N GLY A 85 12.11 6.09 2.19
CA GLY A 85 11.99 7.53 1.95
C GLY A 85 11.17 7.88 0.72
N ILE A 86 11.34 7.13 -0.38
CA ILE A 86 10.61 7.40 -1.62
C ILE A 86 9.11 7.09 -1.45
N PHE A 87 8.79 5.98 -0.80
CA PHE A 87 7.39 5.64 -0.53
C PHE A 87 6.73 6.71 0.35
N TYR A 88 7.42 7.11 1.41
CA TYR A 88 6.93 8.14 2.34
C TYR A 88 6.62 9.43 1.59
N ARG A 89 7.56 9.88 0.74
CA ARG A 89 7.39 11.10 -0.04
C ARG A 89 6.22 11.01 -1.02
N ASN A 90 6.11 9.89 -1.73
CA ASN A 90 5.02 9.68 -2.68
C ASN A 90 3.66 9.68 -1.96
N ALA A 91 3.59 9.04 -0.79
CA ALA A 91 2.36 9.00 -0.01
C ALA A 91 1.94 10.42 0.43
N ILE A 92 2.88 11.22 0.93
CA ILE A 92 2.62 12.59 1.35
C ILE A 92 2.10 13.41 0.15
N ASN A 93 2.73 13.28 -1.01
CA ASN A 93 2.33 14.03 -2.21
C ASN A 93 0.92 13.67 -2.67
N LEU A 94 0.49 12.44 -2.44
CA LEU A 94 -0.84 11.97 -2.83
C LEU A 94 -1.90 12.23 -1.76
N GLY A 95 -1.49 12.69 -0.59
CA GLY A 95 -2.41 12.89 0.51
C GLY A 95 -2.79 11.60 1.25
N LEU A 96 -1.96 10.56 1.14
CA LEU A 96 -2.13 9.34 1.92
C LEU A 96 -1.39 9.50 3.25
N PRO A 97 -2.09 9.56 4.39
CA PRO A 97 -1.44 9.73 5.68
C PRO A 97 -0.52 8.55 6.02
N VAL A 98 0.71 8.85 6.42
CA VAL A 98 1.71 7.87 6.87
C VAL A 98 2.22 8.28 8.23
N LEU A 99 2.16 7.37 9.19
CA LEU A 99 2.45 7.65 10.60
C LEU A 99 3.39 6.59 11.18
N THR A 100 4.25 7.02 12.08
CA THR A 100 5.14 6.12 12.82
C THR A 100 4.72 5.94 14.26
#